data_0c8ce7045c34a74ab0b4fef9fc783d14
#
_entry.id   0c8ce7045c34a74ab0b4fef9fc783d14
#
_cell.length_a   1.000
_cell.length_b   1.000
_cell.length_c   1.000
_cell.angle_alpha   90.00
_cell.angle_beta   90.00
_cell.angle_gamma   90.00
#
_symmetry.space_group_name_H-M   'P 1'
#
loop_
_entity.id
_entity.type
_entity.pdbx_description
1 polymer ?
#
loop_
_entity_poly.entity_id
_entity_poly.type
_entity_poly.pdbx_seq_one_letter_code
_entity_poly.pdbx_strand_id
1 'polypeptide(L)'
;MYTLNCNGRLFVIDSPVVMGIINATPDSFYSGGRDGDIREILHKADRMLQAGAGILDIGGLSTRPGSAAVTEREETDRVVPVISMIKKYFPQAFISVDTYRSGVAKAAFENGADM
;
A
#
# COMPACT_ATOMS: atom_id res chain seq x y z
N MET A 1 9.20 -19.82 13.61
CA MET A 1 9.62 -19.10 12.40
C MET A 1 8.66 -19.40 11.27
N TYR A 2 8.21 -18.38 10.60
CA TYR A 2 7.33 -18.50 9.44
C TYR A 2 8.01 -17.89 8.23
N THR A 3 7.80 -18.47 7.06
CA THR A 3 8.36 -17.96 5.82
C THR A 3 7.23 -17.78 4.83
N LEU A 4 7.11 -16.56 4.27
CA LEU A 4 6.14 -16.26 3.25
C LEU A 4 6.87 -16.06 1.91
N ASN A 5 6.30 -16.59 0.86
CA ASN A 5 6.77 -16.30 -0.49
C ASN A 5 5.95 -15.11 -1.01
N CYS A 6 6.62 -13.98 -1.12
CA CYS A 6 5.98 -12.71 -1.48
C CYS A 6 6.44 -12.34 -2.89
N ASN A 7 5.72 -12.85 -3.88
CA ASN A 7 5.99 -12.59 -5.30
C ASN A 7 7.46 -12.91 -5.67
N GLY A 8 7.92 -14.07 -5.23
CA GLY A 8 9.29 -14.54 -5.49
C GLY A 8 10.33 -14.10 -4.48
N ARG A 9 9.98 -13.22 -3.54
CA ARG A 9 10.86 -12.85 -2.43
C ARG A 9 10.41 -13.55 -1.16
N LEU A 10 11.36 -14.07 -0.40
CA LEU A 10 11.04 -14.69 0.88
C LEU A 10 11.01 -13.65 1.99
N PHE A 11 9.94 -13.68 2.75
CA PHE A 11 9.77 -12.86 3.95
C PHE A 11 9.78 -13.80 5.15
N VAL A 12 10.84 -13.72 5.96
CA VAL A 12 11.01 -14.59 7.12
C VAL A 12 10.51 -13.88 8.36
N ILE A 13 9.57 -14.50 9.08
CA ILE A 13 9.01 -13.96 10.31
C ILE A 13 9.49 -14.82 11.46
N ASP A 14 10.43 -14.31 12.23
CA ASP A 14 10.96 -14.97 13.45
C ASP A 14 10.67 -14.16 14.71
N SER A 15 10.07 -12.99 14.58
CA SER A 15 9.63 -12.12 15.64
C SER A 15 8.43 -11.30 15.15
N PRO A 16 7.69 -10.61 16.04
CA PRO A 16 6.58 -9.78 15.60
C PRO A 16 7.00 -8.74 14.57
N VAL A 17 6.17 -8.55 13.55
CA VAL A 17 6.42 -7.62 12.45
C VAL A 17 5.36 -6.52 12.50
N VAL A 18 5.79 -5.27 12.36
CA VAL A 18 4.89 -4.12 12.32
C VAL A 18 4.48 -3.87 10.88
N MET A 19 3.17 -3.76 10.66
CA MET A 19 2.60 -3.41 9.38
C MET A 19 2.13 -1.96 9.43
N GLY A 20 2.70 -1.11 8.59
CA GLY A 20 2.26 0.26 8.45
C GLY A 20 1.11 0.35 7.45
N ILE A 21 0.04 1.04 7.81
CA ILE A 21 -1.15 1.16 6.97
C ILE A 21 -1.16 2.50 6.26
N ILE A 22 -1.27 2.47 4.93
CA ILE A 22 -1.37 3.66 4.09
C ILE A 22 -2.68 3.58 3.31
N ASN A 23 -3.57 4.53 3.57
CA ASN A 23 -4.84 4.62 2.85
C ASN A 23 -4.65 5.50 1.63
N ALA A 24 -4.82 4.91 0.45
CA ALA A 24 -4.75 5.60 -0.82
C ALA A 24 -6.12 6.16 -1.21
N THR A 25 -6.79 6.82 -0.27
CA THR A 25 -8.10 7.42 -0.47
C THR A 25 -8.00 8.94 -0.46
N PRO A 26 -8.86 9.65 -1.19
CA PRO A 26 -8.83 11.11 -1.18
C PRO A 26 -9.05 11.72 0.21
N ASP A 27 -9.71 10.99 1.11
CA ASP A 27 -10.02 11.45 2.46
C ASP A 27 -8.85 11.34 3.43
N SER A 28 -7.88 10.50 3.13
CA SER A 28 -6.84 10.10 4.09
C SER A 28 -5.67 11.07 4.14
N PHE A 29 -5.51 11.87 3.12
CA PHE A 29 -4.53 12.93 3.11
C PHE A 29 -5.14 14.12 2.42
N TYR A 30 -5.08 15.21 3.10
CA TYR A 30 -5.48 16.49 2.52
C TYR A 30 -4.27 17.08 1.83
N SER A 31 -4.47 17.53 0.60
CA SER A 31 -3.47 18.34 -0.06
C SER A 31 -4.13 19.29 -1.01
N GLY A 32 -3.45 20.34 -1.33
CA GLY A 32 -3.90 21.31 -2.32
C GLY A 32 -3.72 20.85 -3.76
N GLY A 33 -3.21 19.64 -4.01
CA GLY A 33 -2.99 19.14 -5.35
C GLY A 33 -2.48 17.71 -5.36
N ARG A 34 -2.54 17.08 -6.54
CA ARG A 34 -2.18 15.67 -6.71
C ARG A 34 -0.73 15.37 -6.39
N ASP A 35 0.18 16.27 -6.76
CA ASP A 35 1.60 16.08 -6.50
C ASP A 35 1.90 16.12 -5.01
N GLY A 36 1.17 16.95 -4.27
CA GLY A 36 1.27 17.02 -2.82
C GLY A 36 0.88 15.69 -2.18
N ASP A 37 -0.19 15.06 -2.66
CA ASP A 37 -0.67 13.78 -2.13
C ASP A 37 0.39 12.69 -2.25
N ILE A 38 1.04 12.58 -3.40
CA ILE A 38 2.07 11.58 -3.64
C ILE A 38 3.28 11.81 -2.73
N ARG A 39 3.70 13.06 -2.59
CA ARG A 39 4.82 13.39 -1.70
C ARG A 39 4.51 13.04 -0.25
N GLU A 40 3.31 13.34 0.20
CA GLU A 40 2.89 13.01 1.57
C GLU A 40 2.87 11.53 1.80
N ILE A 41 2.41 10.74 0.83
CA ILE A 41 2.43 9.27 0.89
C ILE A 41 3.87 8.77 0.99
N LEU A 42 4.76 9.29 0.19
CA LEU A 42 6.17 8.89 0.21
C LEU A 42 6.84 9.25 1.53
N HIS A 43 6.56 10.44 2.08
CA HIS A 43 7.05 10.83 3.39
C HIS A 43 6.52 9.92 4.49
N LYS A 44 5.24 9.57 4.42
CA LYS A 44 4.62 8.68 5.39
C LYS A 44 5.24 7.28 5.32
N ALA A 45 5.43 6.76 4.10
CA ALA A 45 6.09 5.48 3.90
C ALA A 45 7.51 5.49 4.46
N ASP A 46 8.26 6.54 4.19
CA ASP A 46 9.62 6.68 4.70
C ASP A 46 9.65 6.68 6.24
N ARG A 47 8.78 7.47 6.87
CA ARG A 47 8.70 7.51 8.33
C ARG A 47 8.35 6.16 8.93
N MET A 48 7.43 5.43 8.31
CA MET A 48 7.04 4.09 8.76
C MET A 48 8.21 3.11 8.67
N LEU A 49 8.91 3.13 7.54
CA LEU A 49 10.07 2.26 7.34
C LEU A 49 11.21 2.60 8.31
N GLN A 50 11.47 3.89 8.54
CA GLN A 50 12.47 4.34 9.51
C GLN A 50 12.10 3.93 10.93
N ALA A 51 10.80 3.91 11.25
CA ALA A 51 10.32 3.49 12.56
C ALA A 51 10.29 1.98 12.75
N GLY A 52 10.61 1.20 11.73
CA GLY A 52 10.74 -0.24 11.83
C GLY A 52 9.61 -1.07 11.23
N ALA A 53 8.72 -0.48 10.43
CA ALA A 53 7.70 -1.24 9.74
C ALA A 53 8.36 -2.23 8.76
N GLY A 54 7.91 -3.48 8.80
CA GLY A 54 8.40 -4.51 7.89
C GLY A 54 7.55 -4.66 6.65
N ILE A 55 6.29 -4.23 6.72
CA ILE A 55 5.33 -4.30 5.64
C ILE A 55 4.59 -2.97 5.57
N LEU A 56 4.35 -2.50 4.34
CA LEU A 56 3.47 -1.36 4.09
C LEU A 56 2.20 -1.90 3.41
N ASP A 57 1.06 -1.68 4.05
CA ASP A 57 -0.23 -2.18 3.58
C ASP A 57 -1.01 -1.04 2.91
N ILE A 58 -1.32 -1.22 1.63
CA ILE A 58 -1.94 -0.19 0.82
C ILE A 58 -3.40 -0.54 0.55
N GLY A 59 -4.30 0.36 0.92
CA GLY A 59 -5.73 0.18 0.67
C GLY A 59 -6.34 1.38 -0.03
N GLY A 60 -7.29 1.13 -0.92
CA GLY A 60 -7.98 2.17 -1.70
C GLY A 60 -9.44 2.39 -1.31
N LEU A 61 -9.90 1.73 -0.25
CA LEU A 61 -11.27 1.85 0.23
C LEU A 61 -11.30 2.53 1.59
N SER A 62 -12.26 3.44 1.77
CA SER A 62 -12.50 4.04 3.07
C SER A 62 -13.46 3.16 3.88
N THR A 63 -13.12 2.93 5.15
CA THR A 63 -13.98 2.21 6.08
C THR A 63 -14.83 3.16 6.93
N ARG A 64 -14.75 4.46 6.68
CA ARG A 64 -15.53 5.45 7.43
C ARG A 64 -17.02 5.27 7.20
N PRO A 65 -17.86 5.38 8.23
CA PRO A 65 -19.31 5.36 8.05
C PRO A 65 -19.73 6.46 7.08
N GLY A 66 -20.63 6.11 6.15
CA GLY A 66 -21.12 7.07 5.15
C GLY A 66 -20.21 7.29 3.97
N SER A 67 -19.11 6.56 3.85
CA SER A 67 -18.24 6.63 2.69
C SER A 67 -18.97 6.13 1.45
N ALA A 68 -18.75 6.78 0.31
CA ALA A 68 -19.33 6.38 -0.95
C ALA A 68 -18.74 5.04 -1.41
N ALA A 69 -19.55 4.24 -2.09
CA ALA A 69 -19.08 3.01 -2.72
C ALA A 69 -18.05 3.34 -3.81
N VAL A 70 -17.01 2.51 -3.90
CA VAL A 70 -15.92 2.69 -4.84
C VAL A 70 -15.95 1.54 -5.83
N THR A 71 -15.86 1.85 -7.12
CA THR A 71 -15.80 0.82 -8.16
C THR A 71 -14.42 0.16 -8.17
N GLU A 72 -14.33 -1.01 -8.81
CA GLU A 72 -13.05 -1.71 -8.95
C GLU A 72 -12.03 -0.83 -9.66
N ARG A 73 -12.45 -0.11 -10.70
CA ARG A 73 -11.56 0.78 -11.44
C ARG A 73 -11.05 1.93 -10.57
N GLU A 74 -11.94 2.54 -9.80
CA GLU A 74 -11.54 3.62 -8.88
C GLU A 74 -10.56 3.12 -7.84
N GLU A 75 -10.82 1.96 -7.27
CA GLU A 75 -9.91 1.34 -6.29
C GLU A 75 -8.54 1.07 -6.93
N THR A 76 -8.52 0.48 -8.11
CA THR A 76 -7.28 0.23 -8.86
C THR A 76 -6.52 1.52 -9.12
N ASP A 77 -7.22 2.56 -9.56
CA ASP A 77 -6.62 3.86 -9.87
C ASP A 77 -6.05 4.54 -8.62
N ARG A 78 -6.53 4.20 -7.44
CA ARG A 78 -6.01 4.70 -6.17
C ARG A 78 -4.76 3.95 -5.71
N VAL A 79 -4.79 2.62 -5.75
CA VAL A 79 -3.71 1.80 -5.15
C VAL A 79 -2.50 1.63 -6.07
N VAL A 80 -2.71 1.46 -7.36
CA VAL A 80 -1.62 1.15 -8.29
C VAL A 80 -0.56 2.25 -8.36
N PRO A 81 -0.92 3.54 -8.51
CA PRO A 81 0.10 4.59 -8.51
C PRO A 81 0.89 4.66 -7.21
N VAL A 82 0.24 4.45 -6.07
CA VAL A 82 0.89 4.47 -4.76
C VAL A 82 1.88 3.31 -4.64
N ILE A 83 1.45 2.10 -4.99
CA ILE A 83 2.30 0.91 -4.95
C ILE A 83 3.52 1.08 -5.85
N SER A 84 3.29 1.51 -7.08
CA SER A 84 4.35 1.74 -8.07
C SER A 84 5.37 2.75 -7.56
N MET A 85 4.90 3.84 -6.98
CA MET A 85 5.76 4.91 -6.51
C MET A 85 6.57 4.50 -5.28
N ILE A 86 5.93 3.82 -4.32
CA ILE A 86 6.64 3.31 -3.14
C ILE A 86 7.71 2.30 -3.57
N LYS A 87 7.39 1.41 -4.49
CA LYS A 87 8.35 0.41 -4.97
C LYS A 87 9.53 1.07 -5.68
N LYS A 88 9.29 2.14 -6.41
CA LYS A 88 10.33 2.89 -7.11
C LYS A 88 11.33 3.51 -6.14
N TYR A 89 10.84 4.13 -5.07
CA TYR A 89 11.70 4.83 -4.10
C TYR A 89 12.19 3.95 -2.97
N PHE A 90 11.46 2.87 -2.65
CA PHE A 90 11.82 1.94 -1.58
C PHE A 90 11.75 0.50 -2.09
N PRO A 91 12.66 0.10 -3.01
CA PRO A 91 12.56 -1.20 -3.68
C PRO A 91 12.70 -2.39 -2.74
N GLN A 92 13.26 -2.20 -1.55
CA GLN A 92 13.41 -3.27 -0.56
C GLN A 92 12.16 -3.46 0.31
N ALA A 93 11.24 -2.50 0.31
CA ALA A 93 10.05 -2.59 1.14
C ALA A 93 9.15 -3.74 0.67
N PHE A 94 8.51 -4.43 1.63
CA PHE A 94 7.45 -5.37 1.33
C PHE A 94 6.13 -4.62 1.32
N ILE A 95 5.37 -4.77 0.25
CA ILE A 95 4.11 -4.05 0.05
C ILE A 95 2.98 -5.06 -0.03
N SER A 96 1.98 -4.90 0.82
CA SER A 96 0.74 -5.66 0.73
C SER A 96 -0.38 -4.76 0.18
N VAL A 97 -1.33 -5.35 -0.50
CA VAL A 97 -2.53 -4.66 -0.94
C VAL A 97 -3.73 -5.17 -0.15
N ASP A 98 -4.51 -4.24 0.40
CA ASP A 98 -5.72 -4.56 1.13
C ASP A 98 -6.92 -4.38 0.19
N THR A 99 -7.46 -5.49 -0.30
CA THR A 99 -8.59 -5.48 -1.22
C THR A 99 -9.36 -6.80 -1.14
N TYR A 100 -10.67 -6.74 -1.39
CA TYR A 100 -11.48 -7.94 -1.54
C TYR A 100 -11.73 -8.28 -3.02
N ARG A 101 -11.15 -7.51 -3.95
CA ARG A 101 -11.37 -7.72 -5.39
C ARG A 101 -10.14 -8.33 -6.04
N SER A 102 -10.33 -9.47 -6.70
CA SER A 102 -9.22 -10.16 -7.36
C SER A 102 -8.60 -9.34 -8.49
N GLY A 103 -9.39 -8.54 -9.19
CA GLY A 103 -8.88 -7.67 -10.26
C GLY A 103 -7.94 -6.58 -9.73
N VAL A 104 -8.27 -6.00 -8.58
CA VAL A 104 -7.41 -5.03 -7.93
C VAL A 104 -6.12 -5.69 -7.45
N ALA A 105 -6.21 -6.86 -6.83
CA ALA A 105 -5.05 -7.60 -6.37
C ALA A 105 -4.11 -7.93 -7.53
N LYS A 106 -4.67 -8.38 -8.65
CA LYS A 106 -3.87 -8.68 -9.85
C LYS A 106 -3.11 -7.46 -10.34
N ALA A 107 -3.80 -6.33 -10.48
CA ALA A 107 -3.18 -5.08 -10.92
C ALA A 107 -2.08 -4.63 -9.94
N ALA A 108 -2.33 -4.79 -8.64
CA ALA A 108 -1.35 -4.45 -7.62
C ALA A 108 -0.08 -5.31 -7.75
N PHE A 109 -0.23 -6.63 -7.92
CA PHE A 109 0.92 -7.52 -8.11
C PHE A 109 1.70 -7.19 -9.38
N GLU A 110 1.03 -6.84 -10.45
CA GLU A 110 1.67 -6.46 -11.72
C GLU A 110 2.48 -5.16 -11.57
N ASN A 111 2.19 -4.37 -10.54
CA ASN A 111 2.82 -3.06 -10.32
C ASN A 111 3.70 -3.02 -9.08
N GLY A 112 4.01 -4.16 -8.47
CA GLY A 112 5.03 -4.25 -7.45
C GLY A 112 4.58 -4.70 -6.07
N ALA A 113 3.31 -5.00 -5.85
CA ALA A 113 2.88 -5.56 -4.58
C ALA A 113 3.46 -6.97 -4.40
N ASP A 114 3.80 -7.28 -3.15
CA ASP A 114 4.43 -8.56 -2.77
C ASP A 114 3.40 -9.52 -2.18
N MET A 115 2.34 -8.99 -1.58
CA MET A 115 1.30 -9.79 -0.95
C MET A 115 -0.02 -9.04 -0.85
#